data_e771990c393504a2498290562539fad2
#
_entry.id   e771990c393504a2498290562539fad2
#
_cell.length_a   1.000
_cell.length_b   1.000
_cell.length_c   1.000
_cell.angle_alpha   90.00
_cell.angle_beta   90.00
_cell.angle_gamma   90.00
#
_symmetry.space_group_name_H-M   'P 1'
#
loop_
_entity.id
_entity.type
_entity.pdbx_description
1 polymer ?
#
loop_
_entity_poly.entity_id
_entity_poly.type
_entity_poly.pdbx_seq_one_letter_code
_entity_poly.pdbx_strand_id
1 'polypeptide(L)'
;MDNLRLEELSAATAQQANSLELVPGQEAFETPVTYEHYESSLNLANTWSRVIIAGDEVVGFVRAHFDATHDQPELRSALWRVSVAASAQGQGVGRFAVASASDEARSHGLSEITAVWSSDDKGPGDFFHKLGFHDSGITEYGDQIGTLAL
;
A
#
# COMPACT_ATOMS: atom_id res chain seq x y z
N MET A 1 -6.81 12.88 -11.11
CA MET A 1 -6.16 14.05 -10.50
C MET A 1 -4.80 14.20 -11.13
N ASP A 2 -4.51 15.38 -11.61
CA ASP A 2 -3.25 15.65 -12.31
C ASP A 2 -2.20 16.15 -11.33
N ASN A 3 -0.93 16.06 -11.75
CA ASN A 3 0.21 16.56 -10.98
C ASN A 3 0.41 15.94 -9.60
N LEU A 4 0.18 14.64 -9.51
CA LEU A 4 0.51 13.91 -8.30
C LEU A 4 2.03 13.73 -8.20
N ARG A 5 2.57 13.90 -6.99
CA ARG A 5 3.98 13.66 -6.73
C ARG A 5 4.17 12.98 -5.38
N LEU A 6 5.30 12.33 -5.22
CA LEU A 6 5.70 11.73 -3.95
C LEU A 6 6.63 12.66 -3.19
N GLU A 7 6.51 12.67 -1.86
CA GLU A 7 7.49 13.27 -0.98
C GLU A 7 7.83 12.31 0.15
N GLU A 8 9.04 12.43 0.68
CA GLU A 8 9.45 11.65 1.83
C GLU A 8 8.66 12.08 3.07
N LEU A 9 8.46 11.12 3.96
CA LEU A 9 7.79 11.39 5.23
C LEU A 9 8.69 12.30 6.08
N SER A 10 8.13 13.44 6.49
CA SER A 10 8.79 14.40 7.37
C SER A 10 7.86 14.71 8.54
N ALA A 11 8.33 15.49 9.52
CA ALA A 11 7.47 15.88 10.64
C ALA A 11 6.19 16.59 10.17
N ALA A 12 6.33 17.47 9.16
CA ALA A 12 5.18 18.21 8.63
C ALA A 12 4.26 17.31 7.81
N THR A 13 4.80 16.50 6.90
CA THR A 13 3.99 15.63 6.04
C THR A 13 3.39 14.47 6.81
N ALA A 14 4.07 13.96 7.85
CA ALA A 14 3.53 12.91 8.72
C ALA A 14 2.27 13.39 9.44
N GLN A 15 2.29 14.60 9.94
CA GLN A 15 1.12 15.18 10.61
C GLN A 15 -0.06 15.28 9.64
N GLN A 16 0.18 15.77 8.42
CA GLN A 16 -0.86 15.88 7.40
C GLN A 16 -1.37 14.50 6.98
N ALA A 17 -0.49 13.52 6.79
CA ALA A 17 -0.89 12.16 6.44
C ALA A 17 -1.75 11.52 7.52
N ASN A 18 -1.40 11.72 8.79
CA ASN A 18 -2.17 11.18 9.92
C ASN A 18 -3.52 11.88 10.09
N SER A 19 -3.69 13.06 9.52
CA SER A 19 -4.93 13.84 9.58
C SER A 19 -5.87 13.61 8.40
N LEU A 20 -5.52 12.71 7.48
CA LEU A 20 -6.38 12.42 6.33
C LEU A 20 -7.72 11.86 6.77
N GLU A 21 -8.79 12.47 6.26
CA GLU A 21 -10.14 11.93 6.43
C GLU A 21 -10.37 10.87 5.35
N LEU A 22 -10.66 9.65 5.78
CA LEU A 22 -10.90 8.53 4.90
C LEU A 22 -12.39 8.28 4.74
N VAL A 23 -12.80 7.81 3.58
CA VAL A 23 -14.18 7.36 3.36
C VAL A 23 -14.44 6.14 4.24
N PRO A 24 -15.62 6.01 4.88
CA PRO A 24 -15.95 4.80 5.64
C PRO A 24 -15.69 3.54 4.81
N GLY A 25 -14.94 2.60 5.37
CA GLY A 25 -14.53 1.38 4.70
C GLY A 25 -13.20 1.47 3.95
N GLN A 26 -12.65 2.66 3.76
CA GLN A 26 -11.36 2.83 3.05
C GLN A 26 -10.20 2.21 3.81
N GLU A 27 -10.27 2.09 5.11
CA GLU A 27 -9.30 1.39 5.93
C GLU A 27 -9.10 -0.06 5.46
N ALA A 28 -10.01 -0.61 4.68
CA ALA A 28 -9.86 -1.92 4.06
C ALA A 28 -8.76 -1.94 2.97
N PHE A 29 -8.27 -0.77 2.52
CA PHE A 29 -7.10 -0.66 1.65
C PHE A 29 -5.79 -0.75 2.42
N GLU A 30 -5.84 -0.78 3.73
CA GLU A 30 -4.68 -0.96 4.59
C GLU A 30 -4.49 -2.46 4.87
N THR A 31 -3.28 -2.82 5.29
CA THR A 31 -3.00 -4.20 5.69
C THR A 31 -3.93 -4.57 6.85
N PRO A 32 -4.61 -5.73 6.78
CA PRO A 32 -5.52 -6.14 7.85
C PRO A 32 -4.85 -6.16 9.23
N VAL A 33 -5.64 -5.89 10.27
CA VAL A 33 -5.17 -5.84 11.67
C VAL A 33 -4.46 -7.14 12.06
N THR A 34 -4.89 -8.27 11.53
CA THR A 34 -4.26 -9.57 11.81
C THR A 34 -2.77 -9.61 11.44
N TYR A 35 -2.29 -8.66 10.66
CA TYR A 35 -0.89 -8.56 10.25
C TYR A 35 -0.09 -7.59 11.09
N GLU A 36 -0.66 -6.95 12.10
CA GLU A 36 0.06 -5.99 12.94
C GLU A 36 1.28 -6.60 13.61
N HIS A 37 1.20 -7.84 14.05
CA HIS A 37 2.34 -8.49 14.69
C HIS A 37 3.47 -8.79 13.71
N TYR A 38 3.19 -8.93 12.42
CA TYR A 38 4.22 -9.05 11.40
C TYR A 38 4.91 -7.70 11.18
N GLU A 39 4.14 -6.62 11.20
CA GLU A 39 4.68 -5.27 11.03
C GLU A 39 5.74 -4.98 12.10
N SER A 40 5.51 -5.41 13.33
CA SER A 40 6.46 -5.20 14.42
C SER A 40 7.78 -5.94 14.22
N SER A 41 7.81 -6.98 13.40
CA SER A 41 9.01 -7.76 13.08
C SER A 41 9.74 -7.24 11.85
N LEU A 42 9.18 -6.28 11.11
CA LEU A 42 9.79 -5.74 9.92
C LEU A 42 10.93 -4.78 10.28
N ASN A 43 12.00 -4.84 9.51
CA ASN A 43 13.13 -3.95 9.68
C ASN A 43 12.79 -2.59 9.07
N LEU A 44 12.86 -1.53 9.87
CA LEU A 44 12.58 -0.17 9.42
C LEU A 44 13.48 0.26 8.25
N ALA A 45 14.69 -0.27 8.16
CA ALA A 45 15.59 0.02 7.05
C ALA A 45 15.05 -0.50 5.71
N ASN A 46 14.15 -1.47 5.72
CA ASN A 46 13.55 -2.05 4.52
C ASN A 46 12.18 -1.45 4.22
N THR A 47 11.74 -0.49 5.02
CA THR A 47 10.43 0.14 4.87
C THR A 47 10.55 1.40 4.03
N TRP A 48 9.71 1.49 3.01
CA TRP A 48 9.60 2.66 2.13
C TRP A 48 8.25 3.31 2.35
N SER A 49 8.25 4.59 2.71
CA SER A 49 7.04 5.36 2.99
C SER A 49 7.08 6.68 2.26
N ARG A 50 5.97 7.05 1.61
CA ARG A 50 5.86 8.31 0.88
C ARG A 50 4.48 8.90 1.10
N VAL A 51 4.42 10.23 1.17
CA VAL A 51 3.15 10.95 1.08
C VAL A 51 2.91 11.30 -0.38
N ILE A 52 1.63 11.33 -0.78
CA ILE A 52 1.22 11.68 -2.12
C ILE A 52 0.61 13.07 -2.06
N ILE A 53 1.13 13.96 -2.87
CA ILE A 53 0.77 15.38 -2.85
C ILE A 53 0.19 15.77 -4.21
N ALA A 54 -0.93 16.48 -4.16
CA ALA A 54 -1.55 17.13 -5.31
C ALA A 54 -1.50 18.64 -5.06
N GLY A 55 -0.71 19.36 -5.86
CA GLY A 55 -0.48 20.79 -5.60
C GLY A 55 0.25 20.96 -4.26
N ASP A 56 -0.41 21.56 -3.29
CA ASP A 56 0.14 21.79 -1.95
C ASP A 56 -0.53 20.93 -0.88
N GLU A 57 -1.43 20.02 -1.27
CA GLU A 57 -2.19 19.21 -0.32
C GLU A 57 -1.72 17.76 -0.31
N VAL A 58 -1.59 17.18 0.88
CA VAL A 58 -1.41 15.74 1.04
C VAL A 58 -2.76 15.08 0.77
N VAL A 59 -2.80 14.22 -0.25
CA VAL A 59 -4.02 13.51 -0.66
C VAL A 59 -3.93 12.02 -0.45
N GLY A 60 -2.77 11.49 -0.08
CA GLY A 60 -2.61 10.07 0.13
C GLY A 60 -1.29 9.72 0.81
N PHE A 61 -1.18 8.44 1.11
CA PHE A 61 0.01 7.87 1.75
C PHE A 61 0.21 6.45 1.23
N VAL A 62 1.45 6.04 1.04
CA VAL A 62 1.78 4.69 0.64
C VAL A 62 2.97 4.19 1.46
N ARG A 63 2.88 2.94 1.89
CA ARG A 63 3.96 2.26 2.59
C ARG A 63 4.17 0.88 1.97
N ALA A 64 5.42 0.53 1.74
CA ALA A 64 5.81 -0.77 1.24
C ALA A 64 7.03 -1.27 2.00
N HIS A 65 7.27 -2.57 1.91
CA HIS A 65 8.39 -3.22 2.57
C HIS A 65 9.08 -4.12 1.55
N PHE A 66 10.40 -3.99 1.46
CA PHE A 66 11.20 -4.75 0.51
C PHE A 66 12.32 -5.49 1.24
N ASP A 67 12.21 -6.80 1.33
CA ASP A 67 13.19 -7.68 1.95
C ASP A 67 13.20 -9.02 1.21
N ALA A 68 14.04 -9.13 0.21
CA ALA A 68 14.11 -10.31 -0.66
C ALA A 68 14.44 -11.60 0.10
N THR A 69 14.97 -11.51 1.32
CA THR A 69 15.37 -12.65 2.12
C THR A 69 14.38 -13.01 3.23
N HIS A 70 13.24 -12.30 3.31
CA HIS A 70 12.24 -12.58 4.34
C HIS A 70 11.74 -14.02 4.22
N ASP A 71 11.51 -14.67 5.36
CA ASP A 71 11.06 -16.06 5.41
C ASP A 71 9.68 -16.26 4.79
N GLN A 72 8.78 -15.27 4.96
CA GLN A 72 7.44 -15.32 4.38
C GLN A 72 7.47 -14.66 3.00
N PRO A 73 7.17 -15.41 1.92
CA PRO A 73 7.25 -14.86 0.55
C PRO A 73 6.37 -13.63 0.34
N GLU A 74 5.20 -13.56 0.97
CA GLU A 74 4.28 -12.43 0.83
C GLU A 74 4.81 -11.13 1.46
N LEU A 75 5.88 -11.21 2.24
CA LEU A 75 6.49 -10.04 2.89
C LEU A 75 7.83 -9.62 2.25
N ARG A 76 8.24 -10.31 1.17
CA ARG A 76 9.51 -9.98 0.50
C ARG A 76 9.44 -8.71 -0.35
N SER A 77 8.28 -8.45 -0.93
CA SER A 77 8.01 -7.26 -1.72
C SER A 77 6.53 -6.95 -1.50
N ALA A 78 6.24 -6.20 -0.46
CA ALA A 78 4.88 -6.07 0.03
C ALA A 78 4.40 -4.62 0.02
N LEU A 79 3.24 -4.41 -0.57
CA LEU A 79 2.49 -3.17 -0.41
C LEU A 79 1.80 -3.24 0.96
N TRP A 80 2.20 -2.38 1.87
CA TRP A 80 1.77 -2.48 3.27
C TRP A 80 0.57 -1.60 3.58
N ARG A 81 0.51 -0.41 3.00
CA ARG A 81 -0.60 0.51 3.24
C ARG A 81 -0.78 1.46 2.07
N VAL A 82 -2.03 1.67 1.68
CA VAL A 82 -2.43 2.72 0.75
C VAL A 82 -3.60 3.46 1.38
N SER A 83 -3.44 4.75 1.60
CA SER A 83 -4.51 5.60 2.12
C SER A 83 -4.76 6.74 1.13
N VAL A 84 -6.04 7.04 0.87
CA VAL A 84 -6.45 8.10 -0.05
C VAL A 84 -7.44 8.99 0.68
N ALA A 85 -7.21 10.31 0.66
CA ALA A 85 -8.13 11.25 1.28
C ALA A 85 -9.53 11.13 0.68
N ALA A 86 -10.56 11.28 1.53
CA ALA A 86 -11.95 11.18 1.08
C ALA A 86 -12.24 12.16 -0.07
N SER A 87 -11.69 13.37 0.00
CA SER A 87 -11.86 14.40 -1.01
C SER A 87 -11.19 14.07 -2.35
N ALA A 88 -10.29 13.09 -2.39
CA ALA A 88 -9.52 12.72 -3.57
C ALA A 88 -9.90 11.35 -4.13
N GLN A 89 -10.96 10.73 -3.63
CA GLN A 89 -11.42 9.43 -4.09
C GLN A 89 -11.82 9.47 -5.57
N GLY A 90 -11.55 8.38 -6.28
CA GLY A 90 -11.92 8.25 -7.68
C GLY A 90 -11.08 9.07 -8.65
N GLN A 91 -9.98 9.66 -8.20
CA GLN A 91 -9.14 10.54 -9.01
C GLN A 91 -7.75 9.96 -9.33
N GLY A 92 -7.57 8.67 -9.13
CA GLY A 92 -6.34 7.97 -9.52
C GLY A 92 -5.23 7.99 -8.48
N VAL A 93 -5.47 8.48 -7.28
CA VAL A 93 -4.45 8.54 -6.22
C VAL A 93 -4.00 7.14 -5.81
N GLY A 94 -4.94 6.22 -5.60
CA GLY A 94 -4.61 4.84 -5.25
C GLY A 94 -3.81 4.13 -6.34
N ARG A 95 -4.18 4.32 -7.59
CA ARG A 95 -3.44 3.78 -8.74
C ARG A 95 -2.02 4.33 -8.77
N PHE A 96 -1.87 5.63 -8.54
CA PHE A 96 -0.55 6.29 -8.48
C PHE A 96 0.30 5.70 -7.34
N ALA A 97 -0.31 5.46 -6.17
CA ALA A 97 0.37 4.87 -5.04
C ALA A 97 0.93 3.49 -5.37
N VAL A 98 0.12 2.63 -5.97
CA VAL A 98 0.54 1.28 -6.34
C VAL A 98 1.60 1.31 -7.43
N ALA A 99 1.44 2.17 -8.44
CA ALA A 99 2.44 2.32 -9.50
C ALA A 99 3.79 2.78 -8.94
N SER A 100 3.77 3.72 -8.01
CA SER A 100 4.99 4.23 -7.37
C SER A 100 5.69 3.15 -6.54
N ALA A 101 4.94 2.38 -5.77
CA ALA A 101 5.50 1.27 -5.00
C ALA A 101 6.07 0.19 -5.94
N SER A 102 5.42 -0.06 -7.05
CA SER A 102 5.89 -1.02 -8.06
C SER A 102 7.20 -0.57 -8.69
N ASP A 103 7.34 0.72 -8.99
CA ASP A 103 8.60 1.27 -9.51
C ASP A 103 9.72 1.13 -8.50
N GLU A 104 9.43 1.37 -7.22
CA GLU A 104 10.42 1.19 -6.15
C GLU A 104 10.83 -0.28 -6.01
N ALA A 105 9.89 -1.20 -6.11
CA ALA A 105 10.19 -2.63 -6.10
C ALA A 105 11.13 -3.00 -7.25
N ARG A 106 10.89 -2.49 -8.44
CA ARG A 106 11.77 -2.72 -9.60
C ARG A 106 13.17 -2.19 -9.35
N SER A 107 13.29 -1.03 -8.69
CA SER A 107 14.61 -0.44 -8.37
C SER A 107 15.39 -1.30 -7.38
N HIS A 108 14.71 -2.14 -6.59
CA HIS A 108 15.34 -3.11 -5.70
C HIS A 108 15.62 -4.45 -6.40
N GLY A 109 15.35 -4.56 -7.69
CA GLY A 109 15.56 -5.79 -8.46
C GLY A 109 14.48 -6.84 -8.24
N LEU A 110 13.34 -6.46 -7.68
CA LEU A 110 12.24 -7.38 -7.42
C LEU A 110 11.33 -7.48 -8.65
N SER A 111 10.75 -8.65 -8.86
CA SER A 111 9.95 -8.96 -10.05
C SER A 111 8.45 -8.98 -9.78
N GLU A 112 8.04 -8.77 -8.55
CA GLU A 112 6.63 -8.76 -8.17
C GLU A 112 6.43 -7.94 -6.91
N ILE A 113 5.18 -7.53 -6.68
CA ILE A 113 4.76 -6.91 -5.44
C ILE A 113 3.48 -7.58 -4.96
N THR A 114 3.38 -7.84 -3.67
CA THR A 114 2.21 -8.46 -3.07
C THR A 114 1.39 -7.45 -2.30
N ALA A 115 0.12 -7.75 -2.11
CA ALA A 115 -0.76 -7.05 -1.20
C ALA A 115 -1.59 -8.08 -0.45
N VAL A 116 -2.01 -7.74 0.76
CA VAL A 116 -2.87 -8.60 1.57
C VAL A 116 -4.09 -7.78 1.95
N TRP A 117 -5.27 -8.33 1.74
CA TRP A 117 -6.51 -7.64 2.06
C TRP A 117 -7.54 -8.60 2.64
N SER A 118 -8.53 -8.02 3.33
CA SER A 118 -9.65 -8.80 3.83
C SER A 118 -10.41 -9.46 2.69
N SER A 119 -10.71 -10.74 2.84
CA SER A 119 -11.48 -11.50 1.85
C SER A 119 -12.99 -11.20 1.89
N ASP A 120 -13.41 -10.27 2.75
CA ASP A 120 -14.80 -9.81 2.81
C ASP A 120 -15.21 -9.19 1.47
N ASP A 121 -16.46 -9.41 1.05
CA ASP A 121 -17.01 -8.87 -0.19
C ASP A 121 -16.96 -7.34 -0.25
N LYS A 122 -16.91 -6.67 0.90
CA LYS A 122 -16.80 -5.21 1.02
C LYS A 122 -15.36 -4.72 1.06
N GLY A 123 -14.40 -5.63 0.97
CA GLY A 123 -12.98 -5.29 1.02
C GLY A 123 -12.48 -4.71 -0.31
N PRO A 124 -11.18 -4.41 -0.40
CA PRO A 124 -10.58 -3.73 -1.54
C PRO A 124 -10.20 -4.66 -2.69
N GLY A 125 -10.68 -5.89 -2.72
CA GLY A 125 -10.32 -6.88 -3.74
C GLY A 125 -10.49 -6.37 -5.16
N ASP A 126 -11.63 -5.74 -5.46
CA ASP A 126 -11.90 -5.20 -6.80
C ASP A 126 -10.88 -4.15 -7.20
N PHE A 127 -10.47 -3.29 -6.26
CA PHE A 127 -9.45 -2.28 -6.51
C PHE A 127 -8.13 -2.94 -6.95
N PHE A 128 -7.67 -3.93 -6.20
CA PHE A 128 -6.42 -4.62 -6.52
C PHE A 128 -6.53 -5.44 -7.80
N HIS A 129 -7.65 -6.12 -8.03
CA HIS A 129 -7.85 -6.88 -9.26
C HIS A 129 -7.84 -5.99 -10.49
N LYS A 130 -8.42 -4.80 -10.42
CA LYS A 130 -8.40 -3.84 -11.52
C LYS A 130 -6.99 -3.35 -11.86
N LEU A 131 -6.10 -3.35 -10.88
CA LEU A 131 -4.70 -2.96 -11.09
C LEU A 131 -3.83 -4.10 -11.60
N GLY A 132 -4.39 -5.31 -11.72
CA GLY A 132 -3.69 -6.46 -12.26
C GLY A 132 -3.19 -7.46 -11.23
N PHE A 133 -3.49 -7.26 -9.94
CA PHE A 133 -3.17 -8.27 -8.93
C PHE A 133 -4.01 -9.51 -9.16
N HIS A 134 -3.38 -10.67 -9.05
CA HIS A 134 -4.08 -11.95 -9.08
C HIS A 134 -4.00 -12.61 -7.71
N ASP A 135 -5.03 -13.38 -7.39
CA ASP A 135 -5.07 -14.11 -6.13
C ASP A 135 -3.98 -15.18 -6.13
N SER A 136 -3.10 -15.14 -5.14
CA SER A 136 -1.95 -16.04 -5.07
C SER A 136 -1.91 -16.89 -3.81
N GLY A 137 -2.81 -16.66 -2.86
CA GLY A 137 -2.87 -17.45 -1.64
C GLY A 137 -3.80 -16.86 -0.60
N ILE A 138 -3.96 -17.60 0.47
CA ILE A 138 -4.75 -17.20 1.64
C ILE A 138 -3.82 -17.30 2.85
N THR A 139 -3.84 -16.29 3.71
CA THR A 139 -3.04 -16.30 4.93
C THR A 139 -3.62 -17.27 5.96
N GLU A 140 -2.85 -17.57 6.98
CA GLU A 140 -3.33 -18.38 8.10
C GLU A 140 -4.52 -17.75 8.83
N TYR A 141 -4.73 -16.45 8.65
CA TYR A 141 -5.85 -15.70 9.23
C TYR A 141 -7.05 -15.57 8.29
N GLY A 142 -6.98 -16.16 7.09
CA GLY A 142 -8.06 -16.12 6.12
C GLY A 142 -8.08 -14.90 5.22
N ASP A 143 -7.05 -14.07 5.24
CA ASP A 143 -6.94 -12.91 4.37
C ASP A 143 -6.41 -13.30 2.99
N GLN A 144 -6.83 -12.57 1.95
CA GLN A 144 -6.41 -12.82 0.58
C GLN A 144 -5.03 -12.23 0.33
N ILE A 145 -4.15 -13.02 -0.26
CA ILE A 145 -2.86 -12.55 -0.78
C ILE A 145 -3.01 -12.40 -2.29
N GLY A 146 -2.63 -11.24 -2.81
CA GLY A 146 -2.57 -10.99 -4.24
C GLY A 146 -1.17 -10.61 -4.68
N THR A 147 -0.82 -10.94 -5.90
CA THR A 147 0.51 -10.67 -6.47
C THR A 147 0.36 -9.94 -7.80
N LEU A 148 1.16 -8.90 -7.98
CA LEU A 148 1.27 -8.17 -9.23
C LEU A 148 2.66 -8.41 -9.80
N ALA A 149 2.71 -8.97 -11.02
CA ALA A 149 3.97 -9.14 -11.76
C ALA A 149 4.46 -7.77 -12.25
N LEU A 150 5.74 -7.52 -12.12
CA LEU A 150 6.34 -6.24 -12.48
C LEU A 150 7.11 -6.30 -13.80
#